data_20523c94d2f43ec4e09beaec715a8af2
#
_entry.id   20523c94d2f43ec4e09beaec715a8af2
#
_cell.length_a   1.000
_cell.length_b   1.000
_cell.length_c   1.000
_cell.angle_alpha   90.00
_cell.angle_beta   90.00
_cell.angle_gamma   90.00
#
_symmetry.space_group_name_H-M   'P 1'
#
loop_
_entity.id
_entity.type
_entity.pdbx_description
1 polymer ?
#
loop_
_entity_poly.entity_id
_entity_poly.type
_entity_poly.pdbx_seq_one_letter_code
_entity_poly.pdbx_strand_id
1 'polypeptide(L)'
;SLGRVLRDMEDEGIELPSAIAAVRMLLFTGCRLGEIMTLRWEYVDFHAHVLRLPDSKTGAKVVNLGQPAIAVLKAINRLPDNPFVITGRNDGARLTDLQPFWQRARGRAVLKNARIHDLRHTFASVAVSHGQSLPMIGKLLGHTQVQTTARYAHLANDP
;
A
#
# COMPACT_ATOMS: atom_id res chain seq x y z
N SER A 1 10.78 7.37 12.12
CA SER A 1 9.78 7.30 11.05
C SER A 1 9.42 5.87 10.73
N LEU A 2 8.23 5.67 10.19
CA LEU A 2 7.78 4.33 9.79
C LEU A 2 8.71 3.70 8.75
N GLY A 3 9.17 4.48 7.78
CA GLY A 3 10.09 3.98 6.75
C GLY A 3 11.38 3.41 7.34
N ARG A 4 11.94 4.10 8.32
CA ARG A 4 13.16 3.62 9.02
C ARG A 4 12.87 2.35 9.81
N VAL A 5 11.73 2.29 10.52
CA VAL A 5 11.33 1.11 11.28
C VAL A 5 11.19 -0.10 10.37
N LEU A 6 10.57 0.07 9.21
CA LEU A 6 10.40 -1.02 8.25
C LEU A 6 11.76 -1.51 7.73
N ARG A 7 12.71 -0.61 7.46
CA ARG A 7 14.07 -1.00 7.06
C ARG A 7 14.79 -1.77 8.16
N ASP A 8 14.67 -1.30 9.40
CA ASP A 8 15.28 -1.97 10.55
C ASP A 8 14.70 -3.38 10.74
N MET A 9 13.38 -3.51 10.63
CA MET A 9 12.71 -4.82 10.74
C MET A 9 13.12 -5.76 9.61
N GLU A 10 13.30 -5.23 8.40
CA GLU A 10 13.78 -6.00 7.26
C GLU A 10 15.21 -6.51 7.51
N ASP A 11 16.09 -5.64 8.01
CA ASP A 11 17.48 -5.97 8.28
C ASP A 11 17.62 -7.02 9.42
N GLU A 12 16.72 -6.98 10.39
CA GLU A 12 16.69 -7.97 11.47
C GLU A 12 16.33 -9.39 10.99
N GLY A 13 15.55 -9.48 9.91
CA GLY A 13 15.21 -10.77 9.30
C GLY A 13 14.24 -11.64 10.11
N ILE A 14 13.55 -11.06 11.09
CA ILE A 14 12.62 -11.78 11.97
C ILE A 14 11.20 -11.81 11.40
N GLU A 15 10.77 -10.68 10.84
CA GLU A 15 9.42 -10.57 10.30
C GLU A 15 9.32 -11.14 8.89
N LEU A 16 8.10 -11.53 8.49
CA LEU A 16 7.85 -11.98 7.13
C LEU A 16 8.14 -10.84 6.14
N PRO A 17 9.00 -11.07 5.14
CA PRO A 17 9.23 -10.06 4.10
C PRO A 17 7.96 -9.61 3.40
N SER A 18 6.99 -10.51 3.22
CA SER A 18 5.70 -10.17 2.61
C SER A 18 4.89 -9.18 3.45
N ALA A 19 4.95 -9.26 4.78
CA ALA A 19 4.28 -8.31 5.65
C ALA A 19 4.88 -6.90 5.51
N ILE A 20 6.20 -6.81 5.46
CA ILE A 20 6.91 -5.55 5.23
C ILE A 20 6.52 -4.97 3.87
N ALA A 21 6.53 -5.81 2.83
CA ALA A 21 6.15 -5.40 1.48
C ALA A 21 4.71 -4.91 1.43
N ALA A 22 3.79 -5.57 2.13
CA ALA A 22 2.38 -5.16 2.17
C ALA A 22 2.21 -3.75 2.74
N VAL A 23 2.88 -3.45 3.87
CA VAL A 23 2.81 -2.11 4.47
C VAL A 23 3.41 -1.07 3.54
N ARG A 24 4.56 -1.37 2.91
CA ARG A 24 5.17 -0.45 1.93
C ARG A 24 4.24 -0.21 0.73
N MET A 25 3.60 -1.26 0.22
CA MET A 25 2.67 -1.10 -0.91
C MET A 25 1.46 -0.25 -0.52
N LEU A 26 0.91 -0.44 0.67
CA LEU A 26 -0.18 0.42 1.17
C LEU A 26 0.26 1.88 1.22
N LEU A 27 1.47 2.13 1.73
CA LEU A 27 2.02 3.47 1.87
C LEU A 27 2.28 4.13 0.50
N PHE A 28 2.78 3.37 -0.47
CA PHE A 28 3.21 3.90 -1.77
C PHE A 28 2.12 3.91 -2.83
N THR A 29 0.99 3.26 -2.61
CA THR A 29 -0.10 3.20 -3.61
C THR A 29 -1.40 3.85 -3.14
N GLY A 30 -1.61 3.96 -1.83
CA GLY A 30 -2.88 4.41 -1.28
C GLY A 30 -4.02 3.41 -1.46
N CYS A 31 -3.74 2.19 -1.86
CA CYS A 31 -4.74 1.14 -2.02
C CYS A 31 -5.40 0.77 -0.70
N ARG A 32 -6.58 0.17 -0.79
CA ARG A 32 -7.23 -0.44 0.38
C ARG A 32 -6.48 -1.70 0.79
N LEU A 33 -6.56 -2.03 2.08
CA LEU A 33 -5.90 -3.21 2.63
C LEU A 33 -6.24 -4.48 1.83
N GLY A 34 -7.53 -4.72 1.57
CA GLY A 34 -7.95 -5.90 0.82
C GLY A 34 -7.38 -5.97 -0.59
N GLU A 35 -7.20 -4.82 -1.23
CA GLU A 35 -6.62 -4.76 -2.58
C GLU A 35 -5.16 -5.22 -2.59
N ILE A 36 -4.39 -4.85 -1.59
CA ILE A 36 -2.99 -5.28 -1.48
C ILE A 36 -2.90 -6.73 -1.01
N MET A 37 -3.71 -7.12 -0.01
CA MET A 37 -3.63 -8.48 0.55
C MET A 37 -4.09 -9.56 -0.41
N THR A 38 -4.92 -9.22 -1.40
CA THR A 38 -5.39 -10.14 -2.43
C THR A 38 -4.73 -9.93 -3.80
N LEU A 39 -3.70 -9.07 -3.86
CA LEU A 39 -3.00 -8.74 -5.10
C LEU A 39 -2.35 -9.99 -5.69
N ARG A 40 -2.55 -10.16 -7.02
CA ARG A 40 -1.96 -11.27 -7.77
C ARG A 40 -0.93 -10.71 -8.76
N TRP A 41 0.09 -11.51 -9.04
CA TRP A 41 1.11 -11.10 -10.02
C TRP A 41 0.52 -10.79 -11.40
N GLU A 42 -0.55 -11.48 -11.79
CA GLU A 42 -1.21 -11.22 -13.08
C GLU A 42 -1.85 -9.84 -13.18
N TYR A 43 -2.06 -9.15 -12.04
CA TYR A 43 -2.59 -7.79 -12.01
C TYR A 43 -1.50 -6.73 -12.10
N VAL A 44 -0.23 -7.11 -12.00
CA VAL A 44 0.89 -6.17 -12.02
C VAL A 44 1.41 -6.02 -13.45
N ASP A 45 1.28 -4.82 -13.99
CA ASP A 45 1.80 -4.48 -15.32
C ASP A 45 3.05 -3.62 -15.14
N PHE A 46 4.22 -4.27 -15.15
CA PHE A 46 5.50 -3.57 -14.98
C PHE A 46 5.82 -2.65 -16.16
N HIS A 47 5.34 -3.00 -17.36
CA HIS A 47 5.59 -2.19 -18.55
C HIS A 47 4.83 -0.86 -18.47
N ALA A 48 3.55 -0.92 -18.11
CA ALA A 48 2.70 0.27 -18.00
C ALA A 48 2.82 0.96 -16.64
N HIS A 49 3.52 0.37 -15.67
CA HIS A 49 3.65 0.86 -14.30
C HIS A 49 2.29 1.03 -13.62
N VAL A 50 1.44 0.03 -13.74
CA VAL A 50 0.10 0.05 -13.13
C VAL A 50 -0.25 -1.29 -12.50
N LEU A 51 -1.19 -1.26 -11.56
CA LEU A 51 -1.96 -2.42 -11.13
C LEU A 51 -3.31 -2.37 -11.85
N ARG A 52 -3.74 -3.53 -12.40
CA ARG A 52 -5.06 -3.67 -13.01
C ARG A 52 -5.89 -4.55 -12.10
N LEU A 53 -6.70 -3.91 -11.26
CA LEU A 53 -7.51 -4.61 -10.27
C LEU A 53 -8.89 -4.89 -10.86
N PRO A 54 -9.22 -6.16 -11.14
CA PRO A 54 -10.49 -6.50 -11.78
C PRO A 54 -11.69 -6.31 -10.85
N ASP A 55 -11.49 -6.55 -9.56
CA ASP A 55 -12.52 -6.42 -8.54
C ASP A 55 -12.02 -5.56 -7.40
N SER A 56 -12.45 -4.30 -7.37
CA SER A 56 -12.26 -3.46 -6.20
C SER A 56 -13.64 -3.16 -5.60
N LYS A 57 -13.67 -2.57 -4.42
CA LYS A 57 -14.91 -2.18 -3.74
C LYS A 57 -15.81 -1.32 -4.63
N THR A 58 -15.21 -0.56 -5.55
CA THR A 58 -15.91 0.36 -6.46
C THR A 58 -15.89 -0.12 -7.92
N GLY A 59 -15.61 -1.41 -8.16
CA GLY A 59 -15.48 -2.01 -9.49
C GLY A 59 -14.03 -2.12 -9.94
N ALA A 60 -13.81 -2.48 -11.19
CA ALA A 60 -12.47 -2.58 -11.76
C ALA A 60 -11.78 -1.21 -11.77
N LYS A 61 -10.49 -1.20 -11.45
CA LYS A 61 -9.72 0.05 -11.48
C LYS A 61 -8.25 -0.16 -11.84
N VAL A 62 -7.60 0.91 -12.27
CA VAL A 62 -6.18 0.96 -12.56
C VAL A 62 -5.50 1.84 -11.52
N VAL A 63 -4.43 1.35 -10.92
CA VAL A 63 -3.64 2.07 -9.92
C VAL A 63 -2.27 2.37 -10.51
N ASN A 64 -1.90 3.64 -10.56
CA ASN A 64 -0.57 4.04 -11.02
C ASN A 64 0.48 3.70 -9.99
N LEU A 65 1.62 3.16 -10.44
CA LEU A 65 2.74 2.79 -9.59
C LEU A 65 3.88 3.76 -9.78
N GLY A 66 4.24 4.47 -8.71
CA GLY A 66 5.46 5.27 -8.69
C GLY A 66 6.69 4.38 -8.52
N GLN A 67 7.86 4.98 -8.66
CA GLN A 67 9.13 4.26 -8.57
C GLN A 67 9.31 3.50 -7.25
N PRO A 68 8.93 4.05 -6.07
CA PRO A 68 9.06 3.31 -4.83
C PRO A 68 8.21 2.02 -4.81
N ALA A 69 6.98 2.07 -5.34
CA ALA A 69 6.12 0.89 -5.41
C ALA A 69 6.69 -0.15 -6.37
N ILE A 70 7.20 0.28 -7.52
CA ILE A 70 7.85 -0.63 -8.48
C ILE A 70 9.06 -1.30 -7.83
N ALA A 71 9.87 -0.55 -7.09
CA ALA A 71 11.05 -1.10 -6.40
C ALA A 71 10.65 -2.16 -5.39
N VAL A 72 9.58 -1.95 -4.62
CA VAL A 72 9.06 -2.94 -3.67
C VAL A 72 8.67 -4.22 -4.40
N LEU A 73 7.89 -4.10 -5.47
CA LEU A 73 7.41 -5.27 -6.24
C LEU A 73 8.57 -6.05 -6.85
N LYS A 74 9.57 -5.36 -7.40
CA LYS A 74 10.73 -6.02 -8.00
C LYS A 74 11.62 -6.73 -6.98
N ALA A 75 11.64 -6.24 -5.75
CA ALA A 75 12.43 -6.85 -4.68
C ALA A 75 11.76 -8.08 -4.04
N ILE A 76 10.48 -8.29 -4.29
CA ILE A 76 9.77 -9.46 -3.75
C ILE A 76 10.26 -10.72 -4.45
N ASN A 77 10.61 -11.74 -3.64
CA ASN A 77 10.95 -13.07 -4.15
C ASN A 77 9.68 -13.78 -4.60
N ARG A 78 9.43 -13.77 -5.91
CA ARG A 78 8.24 -14.39 -6.47
C ARG A 78 8.31 -15.89 -6.43
N LEU A 79 7.32 -16.52 -5.76
CA LEU A 79 7.26 -17.97 -5.60
C LEU A 79 6.57 -18.59 -6.82
N PRO A 80 7.19 -19.64 -7.48
CA PRO A 80 6.67 -20.18 -8.74
C PRO A 80 5.24 -20.72 -8.65
N ASP A 81 4.88 -21.32 -7.52
CA ASP A 81 3.57 -21.96 -7.35
C ASP A 81 2.60 -21.13 -6.53
N ASN A 82 2.88 -19.84 -6.36
CA ASN A 82 2.02 -18.93 -5.61
C ASN A 82 1.66 -17.72 -6.48
N PRO A 83 0.37 -17.54 -6.83
CA PRO A 83 -0.04 -16.41 -7.67
C PRO A 83 -0.09 -15.09 -6.94
N PHE A 84 -0.02 -15.10 -5.60
CA PHE A 84 -0.17 -13.89 -4.80
C PHE A 84 1.15 -13.14 -4.64
N VAL A 85 1.07 -11.82 -4.63
CA VAL A 85 2.21 -10.94 -4.38
C VAL A 85 2.59 -10.96 -2.90
N ILE A 86 1.59 -10.89 -2.02
CA ILE A 86 1.80 -10.91 -0.57
C ILE A 86 1.50 -12.32 -0.07
N THR A 87 2.56 -13.10 0.07
CA THR A 87 2.46 -14.53 0.38
C THR A 87 2.39 -14.78 1.88
N GLY A 88 1.68 -15.85 2.25
CA GLY A 88 1.61 -16.34 3.61
C GLY A 88 2.66 -17.42 3.90
N ARG A 89 2.54 -18.05 5.06
CA ARG A 89 3.47 -19.11 5.48
C ARG A 89 3.19 -20.45 4.82
N ASN A 90 1.95 -20.68 4.38
CA ASN A 90 1.55 -21.92 3.74
C ASN A 90 1.80 -21.85 2.24
N ASP A 91 2.18 -22.98 1.64
CA ASP A 91 2.43 -23.06 0.19
C ASP A 91 1.18 -22.66 -0.59
N GLY A 92 1.36 -21.80 -1.60
CA GLY A 92 0.29 -21.36 -2.47
C GLY A 92 -0.69 -20.37 -1.85
N ALA A 93 -0.51 -20.01 -0.59
CA ALA A 93 -1.43 -19.14 0.16
C ALA A 93 -0.95 -17.70 0.22
N ARG A 94 -1.90 -16.79 0.34
CA ARG A 94 -1.62 -15.38 0.62
C ARG A 94 -1.53 -15.15 2.14
N LEU A 95 -0.89 -14.05 2.52
CA LEU A 95 -0.95 -13.57 3.90
C LEU A 95 -2.38 -13.07 4.16
N THR A 96 -3.01 -13.51 5.24
CA THR A 96 -4.41 -13.21 5.53
C THR A 96 -4.61 -12.15 6.60
N ASP A 97 -3.63 -11.98 7.50
CA ASP A 97 -3.76 -11.03 8.61
C ASP A 97 -2.46 -10.23 8.78
N LEU A 98 -2.55 -8.93 8.52
CA LEU A 98 -1.44 -7.99 8.64
C LEU A 98 -1.42 -7.29 10.01
N GLN A 99 -2.49 -7.39 10.79
CA GLN A 99 -2.63 -6.64 12.04
C GLN A 99 -1.53 -6.93 13.07
N PRO A 100 -1.14 -8.20 13.35
CA PRO A 100 -0.08 -8.44 14.31
C PRO A 100 1.23 -7.76 13.93
N PHE A 101 1.60 -7.85 12.66
CA PHE A 101 2.80 -7.15 12.16
C PHE A 101 2.64 -5.62 12.29
N TRP A 102 1.49 -5.09 11.88
CA TRP A 102 1.23 -3.66 11.94
C TRP A 102 1.35 -3.13 13.37
N GLN A 103 0.81 -3.85 14.34
CA GLN A 103 0.90 -3.44 15.74
C GLN A 103 2.36 -3.36 16.21
N ARG A 104 3.21 -4.31 15.81
CA ARG A 104 4.63 -4.26 16.15
C ARG A 104 5.33 -3.09 15.46
N ALA A 105 5.08 -2.89 14.17
CA ALA A 105 5.70 -1.82 13.40
C ALA A 105 5.30 -0.43 13.93
N ARG A 106 4.00 -0.21 14.16
CA ARG A 106 3.53 1.09 14.66
C ARG A 106 4.06 1.38 16.06
N GLY A 107 4.19 0.35 16.90
CA GLY A 107 4.75 0.49 18.24
C GLY A 107 6.20 0.96 18.20
N ARG A 108 7.01 0.36 17.32
CA ARG A 108 8.41 0.76 17.13
C ARG A 108 8.53 2.16 16.51
N ALA A 109 7.60 2.55 15.68
CA ALA A 109 7.56 3.88 15.08
C ALA A 109 6.93 4.93 15.99
N VAL A 110 6.48 4.53 17.19
CA VAL A 110 5.80 5.40 18.16
C VAL A 110 4.55 6.05 17.56
N LEU A 111 3.83 5.30 16.73
CA LEU A 111 2.59 5.75 16.10
C LEU A 111 1.39 5.17 16.87
N LYS A 112 1.20 5.65 18.11
CA LYS A 112 0.09 5.21 18.95
C LYS A 112 -1.24 5.49 18.23
N ASN A 113 -2.14 4.51 18.25
CA ASN A 113 -3.48 4.60 17.66
C ASN A 113 -3.51 4.73 16.13
N ALA A 114 -2.37 4.67 15.43
CA ALA A 114 -2.37 4.66 13.98
C ALA A 114 -2.91 3.33 13.47
N ARG A 115 -3.87 3.40 12.54
CA ARG A 115 -4.47 2.23 11.90
C ARG A 115 -3.85 2.00 10.53
N ILE A 116 -3.92 0.77 10.03
CA ILE A 116 -3.46 0.46 8.68
C ILE A 116 -4.14 1.38 7.65
N HIS A 117 -5.44 1.64 7.83
CA HIS A 117 -6.19 2.53 6.93
C HIS A 117 -5.60 3.95 6.88
N ASP A 118 -4.92 4.39 7.93
CA ASP A 118 -4.28 5.72 7.96
C ASP A 118 -3.12 5.85 6.98
N LEU A 119 -2.54 4.74 6.51
CA LEU A 119 -1.51 4.76 5.46
C LEU A 119 -2.07 5.32 4.15
N ARG A 120 -3.34 5.08 3.88
CA ARG A 120 -4.03 5.67 2.73
C ARG A 120 -4.13 7.19 2.86
N HIS A 121 -4.37 7.69 4.08
CA HIS A 121 -4.35 9.13 4.37
C HIS A 121 -2.95 9.71 4.17
N THR A 122 -1.92 8.99 4.57
CA THR A 122 -0.53 9.40 4.38
C THR A 122 -0.20 9.54 2.88
N PHE A 123 -0.64 8.59 2.06
CA PHE A 123 -0.49 8.68 0.61
C PHE A 123 -1.17 9.93 0.06
N ALA A 124 -2.39 10.21 0.49
CA ALA A 124 -3.12 11.40 0.07
C ALA A 124 -2.40 12.69 0.48
N SER A 125 -1.85 12.75 1.69
CA SER A 125 -1.05 13.88 2.16
C SER A 125 0.14 14.16 1.27
N VAL A 126 0.88 13.11 0.90
CA VAL A 126 2.04 13.24 0.01
C VAL A 126 1.59 13.72 -1.37
N ALA A 127 0.51 13.18 -1.90
CA ALA A 127 -0.03 13.60 -3.20
C ALA A 127 -0.43 15.08 -3.18
N VAL A 128 -1.09 15.54 -2.12
CA VAL A 128 -1.47 16.95 -1.96
C VAL A 128 -0.23 17.84 -1.88
N SER A 129 0.78 17.45 -1.08
CA SER A 129 2.00 18.24 -0.93
C SER A 129 2.82 18.33 -2.23
N HIS A 130 2.61 17.41 -3.17
CA HIS A 130 3.23 17.45 -4.51
C HIS A 130 2.35 18.17 -5.54
N GLY A 131 1.32 18.90 -5.09
CA GLY A 131 0.50 19.74 -5.95
C GLY A 131 -0.57 19.01 -6.74
N GLN A 132 -0.93 17.79 -6.36
CA GLN A 132 -2.02 17.07 -7.01
C GLN A 132 -3.37 17.72 -6.66
N SER A 133 -4.25 17.84 -7.65
CA SER A 133 -5.60 18.38 -7.43
C SER A 133 -6.46 17.38 -6.65
N LEU A 134 -7.50 17.90 -5.97
CA LEU A 134 -8.45 17.03 -5.25
C LEU A 134 -9.13 16.00 -6.17
N PRO A 135 -9.57 16.34 -7.39
CA PRO A 135 -10.11 15.34 -8.31
C PRO A 135 -9.09 14.28 -8.68
N MET A 136 -7.83 14.66 -8.87
CA MET A 136 -6.77 13.70 -9.17
C MET A 136 -6.51 12.77 -7.97
N ILE A 137 -6.48 13.30 -6.75
CA ILE A 137 -6.33 12.50 -5.53
C ILE A 137 -7.49 11.53 -5.40
N GLY A 138 -8.72 11.97 -5.65
CA GLY A 138 -9.90 11.11 -5.64
C GLY A 138 -9.77 9.96 -6.63
N LYS A 139 -9.28 10.24 -7.83
CA LYS A 139 -9.05 9.23 -8.85
C LYS A 139 -7.96 8.24 -8.40
N LEU A 140 -6.87 8.73 -7.84
CA LEU A 140 -5.77 7.90 -7.34
C LEU A 140 -6.23 6.97 -6.21
N LEU A 141 -7.10 7.45 -5.34
CA LEU A 141 -7.64 6.68 -4.22
C LEU A 141 -8.86 5.83 -4.59
N GLY A 142 -9.40 5.98 -5.80
CA GLY A 142 -10.61 5.29 -6.23
C GLY A 142 -11.87 5.84 -5.59
N HIS A 143 -11.88 7.12 -5.18
CA HIS A 143 -13.07 7.77 -4.66
C HIS A 143 -14.09 8.01 -5.77
N THR A 144 -15.35 7.73 -5.50
CA THR A 144 -16.46 7.98 -6.44
C THR A 144 -17.13 9.33 -6.22
N GLN A 145 -16.86 9.97 -5.07
CA GLN A 145 -17.47 11.25 -4.68
C GLN A 145 -16.40 12.26 -4.30
N VAL A 146 -16.56 13.49 -4.78
CA VAL A 146 -15.64 14.59 -4.50
C VAL A 146 -15.57 14.91 -3.01
N GLN A 147 -16.70 14.79 -2.30
CA GLN A 147 -16.75 15.04 -0.84
C GLN A 147 -15.81 14.15 -0.05
N THR A 148 -15.63 12.89 -0.46
CA THR A 148 -14.71 11.97 0.20
C THR A 148 -13.26 12.46 0.06
N THR A 149 -12.90 12.95 -1.12
CA THR A 149 -11.57 13.50 -1.38
C THR A 149 -11.35 14.83 -0.67
N ALA A 150 -12.41 15.64 -0.54
CA ALA A 150 -12.33 16.96 0.08
C ALA A 150 -11.85 16.92 1.54
N ARG A 151 -11.95 15.77 2.22
CA ARG A 151 -11.40 15.59 3.58
C ARG A 151 -9.90 15.86 3.64
N TYR A 152 -9.19 15.77 2.52
CA TYR A 152 -7.74 16.00 2.44
C TYR A 152 -7.38 17.42 2.04
N ALA A 153 -8.40 18.30 1.80
CA ALA A 153 -8.15 19.64 1.29
C ALA A 153 -7.26 20.47 2.22
N HIS A 154 -7.42 20.28 3.55
CA HIS A 154 -6.64 21.02 4.55
C HIS A 154 -5.14 20.73 4.45
N LEU A 155 -4.75 19.57 3.92
CA LEU A 155 -3.36 19.18 3.81
C LEU A 155 -2.59 19.99 2.76
N ALA A 156 -3.29 20.57 1.79
CA ALA A 156 -2.67 21.39 0.76
C ALA A 156 -2.07 22.69 1.33
N ASN A 157 -2.53 23.14 2.48
CA ASN A 157 -2.13 24.40 3.12
C ASN A 157 -1.13 24.18 4.26
N ASP A 158 -0.79 22.94 4.58
CA ASP A 158 0.19 22.64 5.63
C ASP A 158 1.60 22.75 5.05
N PRO A 159 2.53 23.45 5.75
CA PRO A 159 3.92 23.57 5.31
C PRO A 159 4.68 22.24 5.39
#